data_a052f863ceb7a47af6e79df3a636857a
#
_entry.id   a052f863ceb7a47af6e79df3a636857a
#
_cell.length_a   1.000
_cell.length_b   1.000
_cell.length_c   1.000
_cell.angle_alpha   90.00
_cell.angle_beta   90.00
_cell.angle_gamma   90.00
#
_symmetry.space_group_name_H-M   'P 1'
#
loop_
_entity.id
_entity.type
_entity.pdbx_description
1 polymer ?
#
loop_
_entity_poly.entity_id
_entity_poly.type
_entity_poly.pdbx_seq_one_letter_code
_entity_poly.pdbx_strand_id
1 'polypeptide(L)'
;MNKTYLFELLGELRDMPRDEVIATSVTESNGNCRTVSSGPGYVVMDLPEECVDGVNDRLALTHMMGEYLGSFEPGDLSSVERMELPEGSFAIRYRRFEGLLPEVDSQKLIRGIGAVFSKKNDVNLKEPDIIVRMLMSDRIHLYIQRKEFNADLLRERKVSERPFFSPISLHPKYARALINLTGVKRGGTVIDPFCGTGGIVIEAATMGMKAIASDFDPEMVAGTRENMDFYGLKLHDFETIDISDIPERFSEIDAVACDPPYGRSTKTGGENIDSIYRRALEAFPRILAPEGKAGVVLPHIFDTESMRLEAVYVQYVHGTLSRHYHVFRQNYNTRTRLGG
;
A
#
# COMPACT_ATOMS: atom_id res chain seq x y z
N MET A 1 -4.89 15.50 -18.74
CA MET A 1 -6.35 15.18 -18.83
C MET A 1 -6.61 13.98 -17.91
N ASN A 2 -7.73 13.94 -17.19
CA ASN A 2 -8.05 12.77 -16.37
C ASN A 2 -8.55 11.63 -17.26
N LYS A 3 -8.11 10.42 -16.95
CA LYS A 3 -8.60 9.16 -17.50
C LYS A 3 -9.04 8.24 -16.38
N THR A 4 -9.87 7.28 -16.72
CA THR A 4 -10.37 6.28 -15.75
C THR A 4 -9.50 5.03 -15.81
N TYR A 5 -9.04 4.57 -14.64
CA TYR A 5 -8.21 3.39 -14.50
C TYR A 5 -8.83 2.40 -13.52
N LEU A 6 -8.71 1.11 -13.83
CA LEU A 6 -9.02 0.03 -12.91
C LEU A 6 -7.73 -0.50 -12.30
N PHE A 7 -7.75 -0.67 -10.99
CA PHE A 7 -6.73 -1.35 -10.21
C PHE A 7 -7.29 -2.67 -9.71
N GLU A 8 -6.65 -3.76 -10.12
CA GLU A 8 -6.99 -5.12 -9.72
C GLU A 8 -6.25 -5.47 -8.44
N LEU A 9 -6.98 -5.71 -7.36
CA LEU A 9 -6.45 -5.81 -6.01
C LEU A 9 -6.04 -7.25 -5.64
N LEU A 10 -5.13 -7.38 -4.67
CA LEU A 10 -4.86 -8.64 -4.00
C LEU A 10 -5.98 -8.96 -2.99
N GLY A 11 -6.32 -10.24 -2.80
CA GLY A 11 -7.38 -10.69 -1.89
C GLY A 11 -6.96 -10.89 -0.43
N GLU A 12 -5.70 -10.66 -0.08
CA GLU A 12 -5.15 -11.06 1.22
C GLU A 12 -5.66 -10.25 2.43
N LEU A 13 -6.08 -9.02 2.21
CA LEU A 13 -6.61 -8.10 3.22
C LEU A 13 -7.84 -7.39 2.61
N ARG A 14 -8.95 -7.38 3.36
CA ARG A 14 -10.26 -7.04 2.79
C ARG A 14 -10.32 -5.64 2.17
N ASP A 15 -9.95 -4.62 2.93
CA ASP A 15 -10.12 -3.22 2.53
C ASP A 15 -8.79 -2.48 2.31
N MET A 16 -7.71 -2.96 2.92
CA MET A 16 -6.39 -2.32 2.86
C MET A 16 -5.88 -2.10 1.43
N PRO A 17 -6.02 -3.04 0.47
CA PRO A 17 -5.59 -2.83 -0.91
C PRO A 17 -6.33 -1.70 -1.61
N ARG A 18 -7.66 -1.60 -1.40
CA ARG A 18 -8.49 -0.51 -1.94
C ARG A 18 -8.06 0.83 -1.38
N ASP A 19 -7.90 0.91 -0.06
CA ASP A 19 -7.57 2.15 0.63
C ASP A 19 -6.13 2.58 0.35
N GLU A 20 -5.21 1.63 0.11
CA GLU A 20 -3.87 1.91 -0.40
C GLU A 20 -3.91 2.63 -1.76
N VAL A 21 -4.70 2.10 -2.72
CA VAL A 21 -4.85 2.75 -4.04
C VAL A 21 -5.44 4.15 -3.90
N ILE A 22 -6.48 4.32 -3.09
CA ILE A 22 -7.13 5.62 -2.88
C ILE A 22 -6.15 6.61 -2.25
N ALA A 23 -5.50 6.24 -1.15
CA ALA A 23 -4.54 7.11 -0.45
C ALA A 23 -3.37 7.51 -1.35
N THR A 24 -2.82 6.55 -2.10
CA THR A 24 -1.71 6.80 -3.03
C THR A 24 -2.15 7.69 -4.19
N SER A 25 -3.34 7.47 -4.74
CA SER A 25 -3.93 8.29 -5.80
C SER A 25 -4.13 9.74 -5.35
N VAL A 26 -4.69 9.95 -4.16
CA VAL A 26 -4.86 11.28 -3.56
C VAL A 26 -3.51 11.97 -3.39
N THR A 27 -2.51 11.24 -2.92
CA THR A 27 -1.17 11.77 -2.64
C THR A 27 -0.44 12.18 -3.91
N GLU A 28 -0.36 11.30 -4.92
CA GLU A 28 0.38 11.54 -6.16
C GLU A 28 -0.32 12.57 -7.06
N SER A 29 -1.66 12.68 -7.00
CA SER A 29 -2.42 13.67 -7.76
C SER A 29 -2.67 15.00 -7.03
N ASN A 30 -2.14 15.16 -5.81
CA ASN A 30 -2.46 16.30 -4.93
C ASN A 30 -3.98 16.52 -4.76
N GLY A 31 -4.74 15.43 -4.63
CA GLY A 31 -6.18 15.44 -4.48
C GLY A 31 -6.98 15.58 -5.78
N ASN A 32 -6.33 15.70 -6.93
CA ASN A 32 -7.01 15.79 -8.22
C ASN A 32 -7.37 14.39 -8.76
N CYS A 33 -8.15 13.65 -7.98
CA CYS A 33 -8.61 12.32 -8.34
C CYS A 33 -9.99 12.05 -7.75
N ARG A 34 -10.65 11.02 -8.26
CA ARG A 34 -11.95 10.59 -7.76
C ARG A 34 -12.10 9.09 -7.85
N THR A 35 -12.64 8.47 -6.80
CA THR A 35 -13.12 7.08 -6.85
C THR A 35 -14.41 7.03 -7.66
N VAL A 36 -14.41 6.28 -8.74
CA VAL A 36 -15.58 6.07 -9.62
C VAL A 36 -16.43 4.92 -9.09
N SER A 37 -15.80 3.80 -8.79
CA SER A 37 -16.44 2.63 -8.18
C SER A 37 -15.41 1.75 -7.47
N SER A 38 -15.88 0.89 -6.60
CA SER A 38 -15.07 -0.16 -5.97
C SER A 38 -15.92 -1.35 -5.61
N GLY A 39 -15.30 -2.52 -5.56
CA GLY A 39 -15.94 -3.77 -5.19
C GLY A 39 -14.91 -4.84 -4.88
N PRO A 40 -15.34 -6.11 -4.79
CA PRO A 40 -14.43 -7.21 -4.47
C PRO A 40 -13.28 -7.30 -5.48
N GLY A 41 -12.06 -7.09 -5.02
CA GLY A 41 -10.85 -7.21 -5.83
C GLY A 41 -10.59 -6.10 -6.84
N TYR A 42 -11.29 -4.97 -6.79
CA TYR A 42 -11.03 -3.83 -7.67
C TYR A 42 -11.37 -2.47 -7.05
N VAL A 43 -10.72 -1.46 -7.58
CA VAL A 43 -11.13 -0.05 -7.46
C VAL A 43 -10.93 0.65 -8.80
N VAL A 44 -11.87 1.51 -9.16
CA VAL A 44 -11.82 2.35 -10.38
C VAL A 44 -11.65 3.79 -9.97
N MET A 45 -10.62 4.43 -10.51
CA MET A 45 -10.24 5.82 -10.19
C MET A 45 -10.18 6.68 -11.45
N ASP A 46 -10.68 7.91 -11.35
CA ASP A 46 -10.33 8.97 -12.31
C ASP A 46 -9.04 9.64 -11.82
N LEU A 47 -8.00 9.63 -12.65
CA LEU A 47 -6.67 10.14 -12.35
C LEU A 47 -6.12 10.99 -13.51
N PRO A 48 -5.31 12.04 -13.22
CA PRO A 48 -4.47 12.65 -14.23
C PRO A 48 -3.50 11.62 -14.81
N GLU A 49 -3.40 11.56 -16.14
CA GLU A 49 -2.57 10.55 -16.83
C GLU A 49 -1.10 10.63 -16.40
N GLU A 50 -0.60 11.82 -16.12
CA GLU A 50 0.76 12.06 -15.65
C GLU A 50 1.05 11.51 -14.25
N CYS A 51 0.02 11.24 -13.44
CA CYS A 51 0.18 10.70 -12.07
C CYS A 51 0.16 9.17 -12.01
N VAL A 52 -0.34 8.51 -13.04
CA VAL A 52 -0.66 7.07 -13.03
C VAL A 52 0.56 6.20 -12.76
N ASP A 53 1.68 6.50 -13.41
CA ASP A 53 2.93 5.73 -13.21
C ASP A 53 3.47 5.93 -11.78
N GLY A 54 3.37 7.16 -11.26
CA GLY A 54 3.74 7.46 -9.87
C GLY A 54 2.89 6.67 -8.86
N VAL A 55 1.58 6.59 -9.10
CA VAL A 55 0.68 5.76 -8.27
C VAL A 55 1.10 4.30 -8.34
N ASN A 56 1.23 3.74 -9.55
CA ASN A 56 1.56 2.33 -9.73
C ASN A 56 2.90 1.94 -9.10
N ASP A 57 3.91 2.79 -9.19
CA ASP A 57 5.25 2.52 -8.65
C ASP A 57 5.28 2.46 -7.11
N ARG A 58 4.29 3.03 -6.46
CA ARG A 58 4.16 2.99 -4.99
C ARG A 58 3.36 1.81 -4.48
N LEU A 59 2.37 1.32 -5.24
CA LEU A 59 1.45 0.28 -4.79
C LEU A 59 2.17 -1.04 -4.44
N ALA A 60 1.64 -1.74 -3.46
CA ALA A 60 2.15 -3.02 -3.01
C ALA A 60 1.08 -4.13 -2.97
N LEU A 61 -0.19 -3.76 -2.85
CA LEU A 61 -1.32 -4.68 -2.72
C LEU A 61 -2.21 -4.71 -3.97
N THR A 62 -1.67 -4.25 -5.09
CA THR A 62 -2.31 -4.29 -6.42
C THR A 62 -1.65 -5.37 -7.28
N HIS A 63 -2.44 -6.14 -8.00
CA HIS A 63 -1.95 -7.16 -8.92
C HIS A 63 -1.65 -6.57 -10.30
N MET A 64 -2.55 -5.75 -10.81
CA MET A 64 -2.47 -5.16 -12.14
C MET A 64 -3.28 -3.87 -12.22
N MET A 65 -2.95 -3.00 -13.16
CA MET A 65 -3.74 -1.82 -13.45
C MET A 65 -3.79 -1.53 -14.95
N GLY A 66 -4.81 -0.79 -15.36
CA GLY A 66 -4.94 -0.38 -16.74
C GLY A 66 -6.08 0.60 -17.01
N GLU A 67 -6.16 1.07 -18.25
CA GLU A 67 -7.18 2.01 -18.70
C GLU A 67 -8.56 1.31 -18.74
N TYR A 68 -9.51 1.83 -17.99
CA TYR A 68 -10.81 1.21 -17.79
C TYR A 68 -11.72 1.44 -18.99
N LEU A 69 -12.23 0.36 -19.58
CA LEU A 69 -13.17 0.40 -20.68
C LEU A 69 -14.64 0.42 -20.22
N GLY A 70 -14.93 -0.26 -19.12
CA GLY A 70 -16.29 -0.35 -18.57
C GLY A 70 -16.59 -1.67 -17.89
N SER A 71 -17.82 -1.79 -17.39
CA SER A 71 -18.35 -3.05 -16.80
C SER A 71 -19.72 -3.39 -17.33
N PHE A 72 -20.08 -4.68 -17.22
CA PHE A 72 -21.37 -5.19 -17.64
C PHE A 72 -21.78 -6.41 -16.82
N GLU A 73 -23.07 -6.71 -16.83
CA GLU A 73 -23.60 -7.94 -16.22
C GLU A 73 -23.32 -9.15 -17.11
N PRO A 74 -23.08 -10.34 -16.53
CA PRO A 74 -22.96 -11.57 -17.30
C PRO A 74 -24.17 -11.77 -18.24
N GLY A 75 -23.92 -11.80 -19.57
CA GLY A 75 -24.98 -11.94 -20.57
C GLY A 75 -25.33 -10.64 -21.33
N ASP A 76 -24.97 -9.46 -20.83
CA ASP A 76 -25.19 -8.18 -21.51
C ASP A 76 -23.97 -7.77 -22.35
N LEU A 77 -23.76 -8.46 -23.48
CA LEU A 77 -22.66 -8.07 -24.40
C LEU A 77 -22.93 -6.77 -25.17
N SER A 78 -24.14 -6.22 -25.13
CA SER A 78 -24.46 -4.96 -25.82
C SER A 78 -23.66 -3.76 -25.22
N SER A 79 -23.33 -3.83 -23.95
CA SER A 79 -22.47 -2.84 -23.30
C SER A 79 -21.05 -2.86 -23.86
N VAL A 80 -20.53 -4.01 -24.30
CA VAL A 80 -19.20 -4.15 -24.90
C VAL A 80 -19.13 -3.48 -26.27
N GLU A 81 -20.22 -3.42 -27.02
CA GLU A 81 -20.27 -2.76 -28.35
C GLU A 81 -19.98 -1.24 -28.29
N ARG A 82 -20.13 -0.64 -27.12
CA ARG A 82 -19.83 0.78 -26.85
C ARG A 82 -18.39 1.01 -26.40
N MET A 83 -17.64 -0.04 -26.11
CA MET A 83 -16.25 0.04 -25.72
C MET A 83 -15.36 0.00 -26.95
N GLU A 84 -14.35 0.85 -26.99
CA GLU A 84 -13.44 0.96 -28.13
C GLU A 84 -12.01 0.63 -27.68
N LEU A 85 -11.31 -0.11 -28.55
CA LEU A 85 -9.88 -0.34 -28.40
C LEU A 85 -9.12 0.64 -29.31
N PRO A 86 -7.90 1.05 -28.95
CA PRO A 86 -7.02 1.73 -29.89
C PRO A 86 -6.71 0.84 -31.11
N GLU A 87 -6.09 1.41 -32.14
CA GLU A 87 -5.61 0.62 -33.29
C GLU A 87 -4.56 -0.41 -32.86
N GLY A 88 -4.64 -1.62 -33.42
CA GLY A 88 -3.70 -2.71 -33.13
C GLY A 88 -4.38 -4.05 -32.96
N SER A 89 -3.58 -5.09 -32.90
CA SER A 89 -4.04 -6.44 -32.59
C SER A 89 -4.26 -6.62 -31.10
N PHE A 90 -5.18 -7.52 -30.72
CA PHE A 90 -5.52 -7.71 -29.31
C PHE A 90 -5.57 -9.19 -28.89
N ALA A 91 -5.43 -9.40 -27.58
CA ALA A 91 -5.78 -10.63 -26.90
C ALA A 91 -6.54 -10.34 -25.60
N ILE A 92 -7.43 -11.25 -25.22
CA ILE A 92 -8.15 -11.17 -23.95
C ILE A 92 -7.50 -12.11 -22.95
N ARG A 93 -7.20 -11.58 -21.75
CA ARG A 93 -6.73 -12.34 -20.59
C ARG A 93 -7.70 -12.12 -19.45
N TYR A 94 -8.04 -13.18 -18.69
CA TYR A 94 -9.02 -13.04 -17.63
C TYR A 94 -8.48 -13.48 -16.26
N ARG A 95 -9.09 -12.93 -15.23
CA ARG A 95 -8.97 -13.38 -13.85
C ARG A 95 -10.36 -13.40 -13.22
N ARG A 96 -10.59 -14.41 -12.39
CA ARG A 96 -11.77 -14.51 -11.53
C ARG A 96 -11.33 -14.23 -10.09
N PHE A 97 -11.89 -13.19 -9.49
CA PHE A 97 -11.56 -12.84 -8.12
C PHE A 97 -12.28 -13.77 -7.14
N GLU A 98 -11.51 -14.46 -6.29
CA GLU A 98 -12.00 -15.35 -5.22
C GLU A 98 -13.17 -16.28 -5.62
N GLY A 99 -13.19 -16.71 -6.88
CA GLY A 99 -14.21 -17.63 -7.38
C GLY A 99 -15.59 -17.00 -7.60
N LEU A 100 -15.73 -15.68 -7.56
CA LEU A 100 -17.01 -15.00 -7.82
C LEU A 100 -17.53 -15.29 -9.22
N LEU A 101 -18.87 -15.25 -9.40
CA LEU A 101 -19.58 -15.62 -10.62
C LEU A 101 -19.25 -17.05 -11.09
N PRO A 102 -19.36 -18.07 -10.22
CA PRO A 102 -18.91 -19.43 -10.54
C PRO A 102 -19.68 -20.05 -11.71
N GLU A 103 -20.94 -19.63 -11.94
CA GLU A 103 -21.82 -20.10 -13.02
C GLU A 103 -21.46 -19.52 -14.38
N VAL A 104 -20.64 -18.49 -14.44
CA VAL A 104 -20.31 -17.79 -15.68
C VAL A 104 -19.17 -18.48 -16.41
N ASP A 105 -19.43 -18.95 -17.65
CA ASP A 105 -18.40 -19.51 -18.50
C ASP A 105 -17.49 -18.43 -19.08
N SER A 106 -16.28 -18.35 -18.53
CA SER A 106 -15.27 -17.39 -18.95
C SER A 106 -14.85 -17.54 -20.41
N GLN A 107 -14.82 -18.77 -20.95
CA GLN A 107 -14.43 -19.01 -22.33
C GLN A 107 -15.54 -18.56 -23.32
N LYS A 108 -16.80 -18.75 -22.94
CA LYS A 108 -17.91 -18.21 -23.71
C LYS A 108 -17.92 -16.70 -23.76
N LEU A 109 -17.64 -16.05 -22.59
CA LEU A 109 -17.50 -14.58 -22.51
C LEU A 109 -16.35 -14.08 -23.39
N ILE A 110 -15.16 -14.69 -23.28
CA ILE A 110 -13.99 -14.32 -24.09
C ILE A 110 -14.31 -14.39 -25.59
N ARG A 111 -14.98 -15.45 -26.03
CA ARG A 111 -15.41 -15.58 -27.46
C ARG A 111 -16.40 -14.48 -27.83
N GLY A 112 -17.37 -14.18 -26.98
CA GLY A 112 -18.36 -13.12 -27.22
C GLY A 112 -17.72 -11.72 -27.31
N ILE A 113 -16.90 -11.37 -26.34
CA ILE A 113 -16.16 -10.09 -26.32
C ILE A 113 -15.21 -10.01 -27.51
N GLY A 114 -14.48 -11.10 -27.80
CA GLY A 114 -13.58 -11.19 -28.94
C GLY A 114 -14.32 -10.95 -30.27
N ALA A 115 -15.49 -11.50 -30.45
CA ALA A 115 -16.32 -11.29 -31.65
C ALA A 115 -16.79 -9.82 -31.81
N VAL A 116 -16.97 -9.10 -30.70
CA VAL A 116 -17.29 -7.66 -30.74
C VAL A 116 -16.06 -6.86 -31.20
N PHE A 117 -14.93 -7.03 -30.53
CA PHE A 117 -13.73 -6.26 -30.83
C PHE A 117 -13.09 -6.62 -32.18
N SER A 118 -13.24 -7.87 -32.64
CA SER A 118 -12.72 -8.30 -33.95
C SER A 118 -13.40 -7.65 -35.17
N LYS A 119 -14.49 -6.89 -34.95
CA LYS A 119 -15.08 -6.05 -36.00
C LYS A 119 -14.16 -4.90 -36.44
N LYS A 120 -13.23 -4.46 -35.55
CA LYS A 120 -12.34 -3.32 -35.79
C LYS A 120 -10.86 -3.64 -35.57
N ASN A 121 -10.51 -4.66 -34.83
CA ASN A 121 -9.16 -5.00 -34.42
C ASN A 121 -8.85 -6.48 -34.70
N ASP A 122 -7.63 -6.80 -35.11
CA ASP A 122 -7.21 -8.18 -35.39
C ASP A 122 -6.90 -8.94 -34.08
N VAL A 123 -7.19 -10.25 -34.07
CA VAL A 123 -6.87 -11.12 -32.92
C VAL A 123 -5.45 -11.64 -33.04
N ASN A 124 -4.59 -11.40 -32.04
CA ASN A 124 -3.27 -11.97 -31.95
C ASN A 124 -3.02 -12.52 -30.53
N LEU A 125 -3.05 -13.85 -30.38
CA LEU A 125 -2.94 -14.49 -29.06
C LEU A 125 -1.50 -14.58 -28.54
N LYS A 126 -0.50 -14.49 -29.43
CA LYS A 126 0.91 -14.68 -29.09
C LYS A 126 1.60 -13.36 -28.74
N GLU A 127 1.49 -12.39 -29.62
CA GLU A 127 2.14 -11.08 -29.51
C GLU A 127 1.12 -9.98 -29.84
N PRO A 128 0.13 -9.75 -28.95
CA PRO A 128 -0.86 -8.70 -29.16
C PRO A 128 -0.28 -7.33 -28.86
N ASP A 129 -0.66 -6.31 -29.63
CA ASP A 129 -0.37 -4.91 -29.33
C ASP A 129 -1.14 -4.44 -28.08
N ILE A 130 -2.35 -5.01 -27.86
CA ILE A 130 -3.25 -4.65 -26.78
C ILE A 130 -3.63 -5.90 -25.99
N ILE A 131 -3.42 -5.88 -24.70
CA ILE A 131 -3.94 -6.89 -23.78
C ILE A 131 -5.19 -6.32 -23.13
N VAL A 132 -6.35 -6.86 -23.49
CA VAL A 132 -7.62 -6.59 -22.82
C VAL A 132 -7.72 -7.53 -21.61
N ARG A 133 -7.82 -6.97 -20.43
CA ARG A 133 -8.07 -7.73 -19.20
C ARG A 133 -9.55 -7.80 -18.91
N MET A 134 -10.03 -9.00 -18.58
CA MET A 134 -11.37 -9.25 -18.11
C MET A 134 -11.32 -9.70 -16.65
N LEU A 135 -11.71 -8.83 -15.74
CA LEU A 135 -11.85 -9.17 -14.33
C LEU A 135 -13.28 -9.58 -14.04
N MET A 136 -13.46 -10.80 -13.57
CA MET A 136 -14.72 -11.35 -13.09
C MET A 136 -14.79 -11.17 -11.57
N SER A 137 -15.63 -10.24 -11.13
CA SER A 137 -15.87 -9.89 -9.73
C SER A 137 -17.37 -9.96 -9.41
N ASP A 138 -17.95 -8.95 -8.78
CA ASP A 138 -19.40 -8.74 -8.66
C ASP A 138 -20.06 -8.49 -10.03
N ARG A 139 -19.28 -7.99 -10.97
CA ARG A 139 -19.60 -7.77 -12.39
C ARG A 139 -18.41 -8.18 -13.26
N ILE A 140 -18.58 -8.08 -14.58
CA ILE A 140 -17.48 -8.23 -15.53
C ILE A 140 -16.90 -6.85 -15.82
N HIS A 141 -15.62 -6.67 -15.57
CA HIS A 141 -14.89 -5.42 -15.87
C HIS A 141 -13.91 -5.66 -17.01
N LEU A 142 -13.84 -4.73 -17.96
CA LEU A 142 -12.85 -4.72 -19.03
C LEU A 142 -11.94 -3.50 -18.89
N TYR A 143 -10.65 -3.72 -19.08
CA TYR A 143 -9.66 -2.66 -19.09
C TYR A 143 -8.46 -3.04 -19.99
N ILE A 144 -7.78 -2.06 -20.53
CA ILE A 144 -6.55 -2.26 -21.30
C ILE A 144 -5.40 -2.30 -20.30
N GLN A 145 -4.69 -3.42 -20.28
CA GLN A 145 -3.53 -3.57 -19.40
C GLN A 145 -2.49 -2.50 -19.72
N ARG A 146 -2.07 -1.75 -18.71
CA ARG A 146 -1.01 -0.76 -18.83
C ARG A 146 0.27 -1.24 -18.15
N LYS A 147 0.17 -1.67 -16.92
CA LYS A 147 1.33 -2.08 -16.14
C LYS A 147 0.96 -3.23 -15.21
N GLU A 148 1.81 -4.24 -15.21
CA GLU A 148 1.76 -5.31 -14.22
C GLU A 148 2.59 -4.89 -13.01
N PHE A 149 2.10 -5.23 -11.83
CA PHE A 149 2.87 -5.00 -10.62
C PHE A 149 4.14 -5.86 -10.64
N ASN A 150 5.30 -5.22 -10.49
CA ASN A 150 6.56 -5.94 -10.45
C ASN A 150 6.78 -6.56 -9.06
N ALA A 151 6.22 -7.75 -8.86
CA ALA A 151 6.38 -8.52 -7.62
C ALA A 151 7.85 -8.87 -7.32
N ASP A 152 8.72 -8.89 -8.34
CA ASP A 152 10.14 -9.25 -8.18
C ASP A 152 10.89 -8.17 -7.39
N LEU A 153 10.53 -6.89 -7.56
CA LEU A 153 11.10 -5.81 -6.75
C LEU A 153 10.87 -5.99 -5.24
N LEU A 154 9.73 -6.57 -4.85
CA LEU A 154 9.48 -6.90 -3.45
C LEU A 154 10.14 -8.21 -3.03
N ARG A 155 10.33 -9.16 -3.97
CA ARG A 155 11.02 -10.43 -3.70
C ARG A 155 12.51 -10.22 -3.43
N GLU A 156 13.17 -9.32 -4.16
CA GLU A 156 14.58 -8.96 -3.97
C GLU A 156 14.84 -8.32 -2.60
N ARG A 157 13.82 -7.72 -1.96
CA ARG A 157 13.91 -7.11 -0.63
C ARG A 157 13.29 -7.93 0.49
N LYS A 158 13.04 -9.23 0.25
CA LYS A 158 12.57 -10.13 1.30
C LYS A 158 13.48 -10.09 2.52
N VAL A 159 12.88 -10.32 3.67
CA VAL A 159 13.58 -10.32 4.96
C VAL A 159 14.80 -11.25 4.95
N SER A 160 14.67 -12.45 4.33
CA SER A 160 15.75 -13.45 4.22
C SER A 160 16.94 -13.05 3.35
N GLU A 161 16.77 -12.05 2.49
CA GLU A 161 17.82 -11.57 1.57
C GLU A 161 18.71 -10.47 2.18
N ARG A 162 18.35 -9.99 3.39
CA ARG A 162 19.06 -8.91 4.06
C ARG A 162 20.29 -9.45 4.83
N PRO A 163 21.44 -8.75 4.82
CA PRO A 163 22.59 -9.10 5.64
C PRO A 163 22.27 -9.20 7.13
N PHE A 164 21.53 -8.21 7.64
CA PHE A 164 21.02 -8.20 9.00
C PHE A 164 19.51 -8.46 8.98
N PHE A 165 19.07 -9.62 9.48
CA PHE A 165 17.67 -9.99 9.42
C PHE A 165 17.12 -10.54 10.73
N SER A 166 15.79 -10.42 10.89
CA SER A 166 15.02 -11.08 11.94
C SER A 166 13.78 -11.74 11.33
N PRO A 167 13.46 -13.00 11.67
CA PRO A 167 12.32 -13.71 11.07
C PRO A 167 10.95 -13.10 11.39
N ILE A 168 10.88 -12.21 12.38
CA ILE A 168 9.65 -11.55 12.80
C ILE A 168 9.40 -10.21 12.08
N SER A 169 10.32 -9.79 11.20
CA SER A 169 10.21 -8.53 10.47
C SER A 169 8.98 -8.49 9.54
N LEU A 170 8.41 -7.30 9.36
CA LEU A 170 7.27 -7.07 8.48
C LEU A 170 7.66 -7.35 7.01
N HIS A 171 6.76 -8.02 6.26
CA HIS A 171 6.99 -8.26 4.84
C HIS A 171 6.98 -6.93 4.06
N PRO A 172 7.88 -6.71 3.08
CA PRO A 172 8.01 -5.45 2.34
C PRO A 172 6.69 -4.89 1.79
N LYS A 173 5.81 -5.74 1.25
CA LYS A 173 4.51 -5.28 0.71
C LYS A 173 3.62 -4.60 1.76
N TYR A 174 3.62 -5.11 2.99
CA TYR A 174 2.81 -4.52 4.06
C TYR A 174 3.46 -3.27 4.65
N ALA A 175 4.79 -3.25 4.74
CA ALA A 175 5.54 -2.05 5.12
C ALA A 175 5.26 -0.90 4.15
N ARG A 176 5.32 -1.18 2.84
CA ARG A 176 5.03 -0.22 1.78
C ARG A 176 3.58 0.27 1.82
N ALA A 177 2.61 -0.64 1.93
CA ALA A 177 1.20 -0.29 2.03
C ALA A 177 0.92 0.57 3.28
N LEU A 178 1.53 0.25 4.42
CA LEU A 178 1.41 1.03 5.65
C LEU A 178 1.88 2.48 5.45
N ILE A 179 3.03 2.68 4.80
CA ILE A 179 3.55 4.01 4.45
C ILE A 179 2.58 4.73 3.51
N ASN A 180 2.07 4.05 2.47
CA ASN A 180 1.12 4.64 1.51
C ASN A 180 -0.16 5.15 2.20
N LEU A 181 -0.68 4.40 3.17
CA LEU A 181 -1.87 4.77 3.93
C LEU A 181 -1.70 6.03 4.79
N THR A 182 -0.47 6.40 5.14
CA THR A 182 -0.20 7.68 5.82
C THR A 182 -0.41 8.89 4.91
N GLY A 183 -0.38 8.70 3.58
CA GLY A 183 -0.50 9.78 2.62
C GLY A 183 0.74 10.65 2.50
N VAL A 184 1.90 10.21 2.99
CA VAL A 184 3.15 10.94 2.86
C VAL A 184 3.56 11.08 1.40
N LYS A 185 4.00 12.26 0.98
CA LYS A 185 4.45 12.56 -0.38
C LYS A 185 5.89 12.12 -0.62
N ARG A 186 6.27 11.94 -1.88
CA ARG A 186 7.68 11.79 -2.26
C ARG A 186 8.49 12.99 -1.78
N GLY A 187 9.68 12.75 -1.25
CA GLY A 187 10.51 13.78 -0.62
C GLY A 187 10.10 14.18 0.79
N GLY A 188 8.93 13.75 1.27
CA GLY A 188 8.51 13.91 2.67
C GLY A 188 9.30 13.01 3.61
N THR A 189 9.25 13.32 4.90
CA THR A 189 9.96 12.60 5.97
C THR A 189 9.10 11.49 6.56
N VAL A 190 9.67 10.28 6.65
CA VAL A 190 9.06 9.13 7.33
C VAL A 190 10.01 8.65 8.41
N ILE A 191 9.53 8.56 9.64
CA ILE A 191 10.27 7.96 10.75
C ILE A 191 9.71 6.59 11.12
N ASP A 192 10.62 5.62 11.31
CA ASP A 192 10.34 4.37 12.01
C ASP A 192 11.06 4.40 13.36
N PRO A 193 10.32 4.66 14.47
CA PRO A 193 10.90 4.74 15.81
C PRO A 193 11.13 3.37 16.47
N PHE A 194 10.87 2.29 15.77
CA PHE A 194 11.14 0.90 16.17
C PHE A 194 11.77 0.15 14.99
N CYS A 195 12.82 0.74 14.40
CA CYS A 195 13.29 0.37 13.07
C CYS A 195 13.75 -1.10 12.95
N GLY A 196 14.17 -1.73 14.03
CA GLY A 196 14.59 -3.13 14.03
C GLY A 196 15.60 -3.42 12.92
N THR A 197 15.22 -4.24 11.93
CA THR A 197 16.04 -4.57 10.76
C THR A 197 15.87 -3.62 9.56
N GLY A 198 15.17 -2.51 9.73
CA GLY A 198 15.00 -1.46 8.71
C GLY A 198 13.94 -1.74 7.65
N GLY A 199 13.04 -2.69 7.87
CA GLY A 199 12.06 -3.09 6.85
C GLY A 199 11.21 -1.95 6.30
N ILE A 200 10.74 -1.06 7.16
CA ILE A 200 9.89 0.08 6.81
C ILE A 200 10.73 1.20 6.18
N VAL A 201 11.89 1.54 6.76
CA VAL A 201 12.73 2.63 6.21
C VAL A 201 13.34 2.28 4.85
N ILE A 202 13.59 1.00 4.56
CA ILE A 202 13.99 0.52 3.23
C ILE A 202 12.89 0.82 2.21
N GLU A 203 11.64 0.48 2.51
CA GLU A 203 10.53 0.75 1.60
C GLU A 203 10.26 2.25 1.46
N ALA A 204 10.35 3.04 2.54
CA ALA A 204 10.23 4.49 2.49
C ALA A 204 11.29 5.12 1.55
N ALA A 205 12.56 4.76 1.73
CA ALA A 205 13.66 5.26 0.89
C ALA A 205 13.50 4.82 -0.58
N THR A 206 13.10 3.57 -0.83
CA THR A 206 12.84 3.06 -2.18
C THR A 206 11.73 3.83 -2.90
N MET A 207 10.74 4.32 -2.17
CA MET A 207 9.65 5.16 -2.71
C MET A 207 10.04 6.64 -2.81
N GLY A 208 11.27 7.02 -2.48
CA GLY A 208 11.77 8.39 -2.59
C GLY A 208 11.43 9.31 -1.42
N MET A 209 11.11 8.76 -0.24
CA MET A 209 10.95 9.52 1.00
C MET A 209 12.28 9.70 1.72
N LYS A 210 12.36 10.70 2.58
CA LYS A 210 13.46 10.90 3.52
C LYS A 210 13.22 9.99 4.73
N ALA A 211 13.87 8.83 4.72
CA ALA A 211 13.71 7.81 5.75
C ALA A 211 14.56 8.11 6.98
N ILE A 212 13.95 8.10 8.16
CA ILE A 212 14.59 8.27 9.46
C ILE A 212 14.40 6.96 10.24
N ALA A 213 15.49 6.43 10.77
CA ALA A 213 15.50 5.21 11.56
C ALA A 213 15.84 5.52 13.02
N SER A 214 15.05 5.01 13.97
CA SER A 214 15.47 4.99 15.37
C SER A 214 15.04 3.71 16.07
N ASP A 215 15.78 3.35 17.09
CA ASP A 215 15.51 2.21 17.96
C ASP A 215 16.23 2.47 19.29
N PHE A 216 15.74 1.90 20.39
CA PHE A 216 16.45 1.97 21.68
C PHE A 216 17.68 1.05 21.72
N ASP A 217 17.69 0.01 20.87
CA ASP A 217 18.80 -0.95 20.76
C ASP A 217 19.79 -0.49 19.68
N PRO A 218 21.03 -0.14 20.03
CA PRO A 218 22.03 0.29 19.05
C PRO A 218 22.40 -0.77 18.03
N GLU A 219 22.22 -2.07 18.35
CA GLU A 219 22.42 -3.17 17.41
C GLU A 219 21.42 -3.09 16.26
N MET A 220 20.16 -2.75 16.54
CA MET A 220 19.12 -2.59 15.54
C MET A 220 19.41 -1.41 14.61
N VAL A 221 19.82 -0.28 15.16
CA VAL A 221 20.19 0.90 14.34
C VAL A 221 21.39 0.58 13.44
N ALA A 222 22.41 -0.08 13.96
CA ALA A 222 23.58 -0.49 13.18
C ALA A 222 23.20 -1.47 12.05
N GLY A 223 22.39 -2.49 12.36
CA GLY A 223 21.92 -3.48 11.37
C GLY A 223 21.00 -2.87 10.31
N THR A 224 20.15 -1.90 10.70
CA THR A 224 19.36 -1.13 9.74
C THR A 224 20.25 -0.37 8.76
N ARG A 225 21.32 0.26 9.21
CA ARG A 225 22.28 0.96 8.34
C ARG A 225 22.98 -0.02 7.38
N GLU A 226 23.43 -1.18 7.87
CA GLU A 226 24.01 -2.23 7.05
C GLU A 226 23.07 -2.67 5.93
N ASN A 227 21.79 -2.87 6.25
CA ASN A 227 20.77 -3.23 5.25
C ASN A 227 20.50 -2.11 4.24
N MET A 228 20.48 -0.85 4.67
CA MET A 228 20.34 0.30 3.77
C MET A 228 21.52 0.40 2.80
N ASP A 229 22.76 0.25 3.29
CA ASP A 229 23.96 0.26 2.48
C ASP A 229 23.98 -0.90 1.47
N PHE A 230 23.54 -2.09 1.88
CA PHE A 230 23.41 -3.27 0.99
C PHE A 230 22.51 -3.00 -0.21
N TYR A 231 21.40 -2.26 -0.03
CA TYR A 231 20.50 -1.87 -1.12
C TYR A 231 20.91 -0.57 -1.82
N GLY A 232 22.04 0.03 -1.47
CA GLY A 232 22.49 1.31 -2.03
C GLY A 232 21.56 2.48 -1.66
N LEU A 233 20.82 2.36 -0.57
CA LEU A 233 19.89 3.36 -0.07
C LEU A 233 20.56 4.20 1.03
N LYS A 234 20.02 5.41 1.27
CA LYS A 234 20.53 6.30 2.33
C LYS A 234 19.42 6.63 3.30
N LEU A 235 19.75 6.56 4.61
CA LEU A 235 18.95 7.19 5.64
C LEU A 235 19.13 8.71 5.57
N HIS A 236 18.04 9.43 5.79
CA HIS A 236 18.08 10.89 5.95
C HIS A 236 18.67 11.25 7.31
N ASP A 237 18.27 10.50 8.35
CA ASP A 237 18.80 10.60 9.72
C ASP A 237 18.64 9.26 10.44
N PHE A 238 19.35 9.07 11.55
CA PHE A 238 19.19 7.90 12.42
C PHE A 238 19.63 8.24 13.85
N GLU A 239 19.04 7.56 14.85
CA GLU A 239 19.35 7.81 16.25
C GLU A 239 19.13 6.54 17.09
N THR A 240 19.97 6.33 18.09
CA THR A 240 19.73 5.34 19.15
C THR A 240 19.07 6.04 20.32
N ILE A 241 17.76 5.89 20.46
CA ILE A 241 16.96 6.69 21.38
C ILE A 241 15.71 5.94 21.85
N ASP A 242 15.29 6.14 23.08
CA ASP A 242 14.01 5.63 23.58
C ASP A 242 12.83 6.42 22.99
N ILE A 243 11.71 5.73 22.81
CA ILE A 243 10.50 6.30 22.22
C ILE A 243 9.99 7.55 22.96
N SER A 244 10.20 7.65 24.26
CA SER A 244 9.78 8.82 25.04
C SER A 244 10.61 10.07 24.75
N ASP A 245 11.86 9.91 24.33
CA ASP A 245 12.80 11.00 24.11
C ASP A 245 12.81 11.48 22.65
N ILE A 246 12.14 10.72 21.74
CA ILE A 246 12.03 11.08 20.31
C ILE A 246 11.53 12.52 20.09
N PRO A 247 10.54 13.05 20.85
CA PRO A 247 10.07 14.43 20.67
C PRO A 247 11.10 15.51 21.02
N GLU A 248 12.19 15.18 21.70
CA GLU A 248 13.28 16.11 21.97
C GLU A 248 14.26 16.23 20.79
N ARG A 249 14.28 15.20 19.92
CA ARG A 249 15.21 15.07 18.80
C ARG A 249 14.57 15.36 17.44
N PHE A 250 13.31 15.00 17.25
CA PHE A 250 12.61 15.12 15.99
C PHE A 250 11.33 15.93 16.11
N SER A 251 11.04 16.70 15.06
CA SER A 251 9.79 17.48 14.91
C SER A 251 9.47 17.67 13.44
N GLU A 252 8.25 18.09 13.13
CA GLU A 252 7.77 18.37 11.77
C GLU A 252 7.94 17.17 10.80
N ILE A 253 7.71 15.95 11.31
CA ILE A 253 7.77 14.70 10.55
C ILE A 253 6.47 14.53 9.79
N ASP A 254 6.53 14.24 8.48
CA ASP A 254 5.33 14.08 7.63
C ASP A 254 4.56 12.80 7.95
N ALA A 255 5.26 11.71 8.29
CA ALA A 255 4.62 10.46 8.70
C ALA A 255 5.47 9.64 9.68
N VAL A 256 4.78 8.95 10.58
CA VAL A 256 5.32 7.82 11.33
C VAL A 256 4.83 6.54 10.67
N ALA A 257 5.72 5.56 10.47
CA ALA A 257 5.34 4.21 10.08
C ALA A 257 6.19 3.22 10.87
N CYS A 258 5.57 2.33 11.65
CA CYS A 258 6.31 1.42 12.52
C CYS A 258 5.59 0.11 12.81
N ASP A 259 6.40 -0.88 13.19
CA ASP A 259 6.00 -2.21 13.64
C ASP A 259 6.62 -2.47 15.04
N PRO A 260 6.07 -1.86 16.12
CA PRO A 260 6.60 -2.00 17.48
C PRO A 260 6.67 -3.45 17.92
N PRO A 261 7.54 -3.79 18.90
CA PRO A 261 7.66 -5.15 19.41
C PRO A 261 6.34 -5.66 19.96
N TYR A 262 6.02 -6.94 19.70
CA TYR A 262 4.89 -7.63 20.31
C TYR A 262 5.28 -9.02 20.82
N GLY A 263 4.95 -9.28 22.09
CA GLY A 263 5.13 -10.60 22.71
C GLY A 263 6.52 -10.86 23.29
N ARG A 264 6.70 -12.10 23.74
CA ARG A 264 7.87 -12.53 24.55
C ARG A 264 9.17 -12.68 23.74
N SER A 265 9.10 -12.57 22.42
CA SER A 265 10.23 -12.84 21.52
C SER A 265 11.06 -11.60 21.17
N THR A 266 10.68 -10.42 21.64
CA THR A 266 11.37 -9.17 21.37
C THR A 266 11.96 -8.56 22.65
N LYS A 267 13.15 -7.96 22.53
CA LYS A 267 13.75 -7.20 23.62
C LYS A 267 12.84 -6.00 23.94
N THR A 268 12.28 -5.94 25.13
CA THR A 268 11.45 -4.82 25.63
C THR A 268 12.12 -4.07 26.77
N GLY A 269 13.37 -4.41 27.10
CA GLY A 269 14.02 -3.89 28.31
C GLY A 269 13.34 -4.32 29.61
N GLY A 270 12.41 -5.30 29.57
CA GLY A 270 11.62 -5.75 30.73
C GLY A 270 10.32 -4.94 30.94
N GLU A 271 10.02 -3.97 30.06
CA GLU A 271 8.79 -3.18 30.12
C GLU A 271 7.57 -3.94 29.60
N ASN A 272 6.39 -3.57 30.13
CA ASN A 272 5.10 -4.05 29.60
C ASN A 272 4.86 -3.45 28.22
N ILE A 273 4.48 -4.30 27.27
CA ILE A 273 4.26 -3.94 25.87
C ILE A 273 3.20 -2.85 25.70
N ASP A 274 2.09 -2.91 26.42
CA ASP A 274 1.04 -1.89 26.33
C ASP A 274 1.54 -0.52 26.82
N SER A 275 2.52 -0.49 27.74
CA SER A 275 3.20 0.75 28.18
C SER A 275 4.00 1.36 27.02
N ILE A 276 4.74 0.54 26.27
CA ILE A 276 5.48 0.98 25.08
C ILE A 276 4.52 1.58 24.04
N TYR A 277 3.38 0.93 23.77
CA TYR A 277 2.39 1.43 22.80
C TYR A 277 1.80 2.77 23.24
N ARG A 278 1.46 2.94 24.53
CA ARG A 278 0.96 4.24 25.04
C ARG A 278 2.00 5.34 24.89
N ARG A 279 3.25 5.10 25.31
CA ARG A 279 4.35 6.08 25.16
C ARG A 279 4.56 6.45 23.69
N ALA A 280 4.49 5.48 22.77
CA ALA A 280 4.61 5.73 21.34
C ALA A 280 3.47 6.62 20.83
N LEU A 281 2.22 6.28 21.15
CA LEU A 281 1.05 7.06 20.72
C LEU A 281 0.95 8.45 21.39
N GLU A 282 1.60 8.64 22.52
CA GLU A 282 1.76 9.96 23.17
C GLU A 282 2.89 10.79 22.53
N ALA A 283 3.95 10.14 22.03
CA ALA A 283 5.08 10.79 21.38
C ALA A 283 4.75 11.25 19.93
N PHE A 284 3.99 10.45 19.17
CA PHE A 284 3.74 10.71 17.75
C PHE A 284 3.10 12.08 17.47
N PRO A 285 2.03 12.53 18.16
CA PRO A 285 1.46 13.85 17.89
C PRO A 285 2.41 15.01 18.19
N ARG A 286 3.46 14.79 19.01
CA ARG A 286 4.46 15.81 19.33
C ARG A 286 5.51 15.99 18.22
N ILE A 287 5.74 14.96 17.41
CA ILE A 287 6.72 14.99 16.31
C ILE A 287 6.10 15.19 14.94
N LEU A 288 4.82 14.83 14.75
CA LEU A 288 4.16 14.93 13.46
C LEU A 288 3.90 16.38 13.05
N ALA A 289 4.16 16.66 11.78
CA ALA A 289 3.71 17.88 11.12
C ALA A 289 2.17 18.00 11.15
N PRO A 290 1.61 19.20 10.94
CA PRO A 290 0.16 19.34 10.74
C PRO A 290 -0.31 18.40 9.63
N GLU A 291 -1.46 17.74 9.84
CA GLU A 291 -2.00 16.73 8.92
C GLU A 291 -1.19 15.43 8.81
N GLY A 292 -0.06 15.30 9.51
CA GLY A 292 0.74 14.09 9.56
C GLY A 292 -0.05 12.91 10.16
N LYS A 293 0.25 11.69 9.68
CA LYS A 293 -0.37 10.46 10.13
C LYS A 293 0.65 9.46 10.64
N ALA A 294 0.18 8.57 11.51
CA ALA A 294 0.96 7.43 11.95
C ALA A 294 0.30 6.12 11.49
N GLY A 295 1.07 5.33 10.73
CA GLY A 295 0.78 3.93 10.42
C GLY A 295 1.46 3.03 11.43
N VAL A 296 0.70 2.25 12.21
CA VAL A 296 1.25 1.45 13.31
C VAL A 296 0.71 0.04 13.26
N VAL A 297 1.59 -0.96 13.32
CA VAL A 297 1.19 -2.37 13.40
C VAL A 297 1.16 -2.79 14.87
N LEU A 298 0.02 -3.28 15.33
CA LEU A 298 -0.16 -3.73 16.73
C LEU A 298 -0.80 -5.13 16.75
N PRO A 299 -0.67 -5.91 17.84
CA PRO A 299 -1.24 -7.26 17.93
C PRO A 299 -2.76 -7.28 18.16
N HIS A 300 -3.35 -6.18 18.55
CA HIS A 300 -4.79 -6.00 18.77
C HIS A 300 -5.21 -4.57 18.45
N ILE A 301 -6.51 -4.30 18.41
CA ILE A 301 -7.02 -2.93 18.23
C ILE A 301 -6.66 -2.13 19.48
N PHE A 302 -6.02 -0.99 19.24
CA PHE A 302 -5.60 -0.07 20.30
C PHE A 302 -6.23 1.29 20.01
N ASP A 303 -6.88 1.86 21.02
CA ASP A 303 -7.46 3.19 20.95
C ASP A 303 -6.72 4.15 21.88
N THR A 304 -6.71 5.43 21.55
CA THR A 304 -6.01 6.46 22.31
C THR A 304 -6.72 7.82 22.18
N GLU A 305 -6.67 8.61 23.23
CA GLU A 305 -7.15 10.00 23.20
C GLU A 305 -6.14 10.94 22.49
N SER A 306 -4.88 10.53 22.38
CA SER A 306 -3.81 11.36 21.83
C SER A 306 -3.90 11.55 20.31
N MET A 307 -4.48 10.57 19.60
CA MET A 307 -4.64 10.58 18.15
C MET A 307 -6.01 10.03 17.76
N ARG A 308 -6.53 10.45 16.61
CA ARG A 308 -7.77 9.92 16.05
C ARG A 308 -7.50 8.70 15.20
N LEU A 309 -8.09 7.57 15.54
CA LEU A 309 -8.07 6.36 14.71
C LEU A 309 -8.92 6.60 13.45
N GLU A 310 -8.31 6.48 12.25
CA GLU A 310 -9.01 6.60 10.96
C GLU A 310 -9.35 5.24 10.36
N ALA A 311 -8.47 4.26 10.49
CA ALA A 311 -8.69 2.90 9.95
C ALA A 311 -7.91 1.84 10.72
N VAL A 312 -8.43 0.62 10.71
CA VAL A 312 -7.74 -0.60 11.17
C VAL A 312 -7.96 -1.71 10.14
N TYR A 313 -6.87 -2.37 9.74
CA TYR A 313 -6.91 -3.54 8.87
C TYR A 313 -6.33 -4.73 9.61
N VAL A 314 -7.01 -5.87 9.55
CA VAL A 314 -6.62 -7.06 10.32
C VAL A 314 -6.07 -8.13 9.40
N GLN A 315 -4.84 -8.57 9.69
CA GLN A 315 -4.18 -9.69 9.05
C GLN A 315 -4.05 -10.84 10.04
N TYR A 316 -4.69 -11.97 9.76
CA TYR A 316 -4.38 -13.21 10.45
C TYR A 316 -3.04 -13.76 9.93
N VAL A 317 -2.10 -14.00 10.84
CA VAL A 317 -0.76 -14.51 10.48
C VAL A 317 -0.68 -16.01 10.72
N HIS A 318 -0.82 -16.46 11.98
CA HIS A 318 -0.88 -17.87 12.38
C HIS A 318 -1.25 -17.99 13.87
N GLY A 319 -1.81 -19.14 14.28
CA GLY A 319 -2.12 -19.44 15.68
C GLY A 319 -2.95 -18.35 16.34
N THR A 320 -2.40 -17.68 17.35
CA THR A 320 -3.04 -16.54 18.04
C THR A 320 -2.54 -15.18 17.55
N LEU A 321 -1.65 -15.15 16.55
CA LEU A 321 -1.06 -13.92 16.05
C LEU A 321 -1.90 -13.33 14.94
N SER A 322 -2.42 -12.13 15.19
CA SER A 322 -2.97 -11.22 14.19
C SER A 322 -2.19 -9.91 14.22
N ARG A 323 -2.03 -9.31 13.06
CA ARG A 323 -1.49 -7.96 12.90
C ARG A 323 -2.63 -7.00 12.61
N HIS A 324 -2.70 -5.92 13.36
CA HIS A 324 -3.68 -4.86 13.18
C HIS A 324 -2.95 -3.61 12.69
N TYR A 325 -3.17 -3.26 11.44
CA TYR A 325 -2.58 -2.08 10.80
C TYR A 325 -3.45 -0.88 11.10
N HIS A 326 -3.02 -0.03 12.02
CA HIS A 326 -3.73 1.18 12.42
C HIS A 326 -3.24 2.36 11.59
N VAL A 327 -4.17 3.21 11.20
CA VAL A 327 -3.88 4.54 10.64
C VAL A 327 -4.45 5.57 11.59
N PHE A 328 -3.57 6.30 12.25
CA PHE A 328 -3.93 7.38 13.17
C PHE A 328 -3.64 8.73 12.53
N ARG A 329 -4.46 9.71 12.86
CA ARG A 329 -4.28 11.11 12.52
C ARG A 329 -4.14 11.94 13.77
N GLN A 330 -3.36 13.02 13.68
CA GLN A 330 -3.18 13.97 14.77
C GLN A 330 -4.52 14.66 15.12
N ASN A 331 -4.83 14.79 16.41
CA ASN A 331 -5.99 15.54 16.89
C ASN A 331 -5.68 17.04 16.88
N TYR A 332 -6.49 17.85 16.19
CA TYR A 332 -6.31 19.32 16.15
C TYR A 332 -6.27 19.99 17.52
N ASN A 333 -6.91 19.40 18.55
CA ASN A 333 -7.00 19.96 19.89
C ASN A 333 -5.75 19.74 20.76
N THR A 334 -4.79 18.90 20.34
CA THR A 334 -3.63 18.54 21.15
C THR A 334 -2.53 19.62 21.12
N ARG A 335 -2.39 20.36 20.02
CA ARG A 335 -1.39 21.45 19.90
C ARG A 335 -1.67 22.65 20.80
N THR A 336 -2.92 22.95 21.07
CA THR A 336 -3.29 24.10 21.92
C THR A 336 -3.01 23.88 23.41
N ARG A 337 -2.79 22.62 23.84
CA ARG A 337 -2.50 22.28 25.24
C ARG A 337 -1.00 22.17 25.56
N LEU A 338 -0.13 22.08 24.54
CA LEU A 338 1.31 21.89 24.71
C LEU A 338 2.13 23.17 24.48
N GLY A 339 1.49 24.28 24.08
CA GLY A 339 2.11 25.60 23.84
C GLY A 339 1.76 26.66 24.90
N GLY A 340 1.38 26.24 26.09
CA GLY A 340 1.10 27.14 27.21
C GLY A 340 2.13 27.03 28.33
#